data_d214e488c475ee092bc3109cae194d21
#
_entry.id   d214e488c475ee092bc3109cae194d21
#
_cell.length_a   1.000
_cell.length_b   1.000
_cell.length_c   1.000
_cell.angle_alpha   90.00
_cell.angle_beta   90.00
_cell.angle_gamma   90.00
#
_symmetry.space_group_name_H-M   'P 1'
#
loop_
_entity.id
_entity.type
_entity.pdbx_description
1 polymer ?
#
loop_
_entity_poly.entity_id
_entity_poly.type
_entity_poly.pdbx_seq_one_letter_code
_entity_poly.pdbx_strand_id
1 'polypeptide(L)'
;MHWIGATAIICMFLSGWAIYNASPSLPFTFPRGLTLGGWLAAGIAWHISVMWVLFADGLAYIAYGIASKHFWRDLRPTGPRAVLRDLSDALRFRLTHRLGQYNAVQRLLYTAVILCLCLTVLTGLSIWKPVQLGWLTRLLGGYLLARNIHLAMMCCIVAFLAVHLALVAIYPRTLVSMVTGTGTEDAP
;
A
#
# COMPACT_ATOMS: atom_id res chain seq x y z
N MET A 1 1.26 -14.29 1.83
CA MET A 1 1.61 -12.85 1.87
C MET A 1 0.64 -12.01 1.06
N HIS A 2 0.58 -12.07 -0.29
CA HIS A 2 -0.23 -11.12 -1.10
C HIS A 2 -1.70 -11.00 -0.67
N TRP A 3 -2.44 -12.10 -0.55
CA TRP A 3 -3.86 -12.06 -0.17
C TRP A 3 -4.11 -11.64 1.28
N ILE A 4 -3.21 -12.01 2.19
CA ILE A 4 -3.26 -11.58 3.60
C ILE A 4 -3.04 -10.06 3.66
N GLY A 5 -1.99 -9.55 3.00
CA GLY A 5 -1.72 -8.13 2.93
C GLY A 5 -2.84 -7.33 2.27
N ALA A 6 -3.39 -7.81 1.14
CA ALA A 6 -4.50 -7.15 0.45
C ALA A 6 -5.74 -7.04 1.35
N THR A 7 -6.14 -8.13 2.02
CA THR A 7 -7.28 -8.12 2.95
C THR A 7 -7.02 -7.20 4.13
N ALA A 8 -5.82 -7.26 4.72
CA ALA A 8 -5.44 -6.40 5.83
C ALA A 8 -5.49 -4.92 5.43
N ILE A 9 -4.95 -4.55 4.28
CA ILE A 9 -4.97 -3.17 3.77
C ILE A 9 -6.41 -2.67 3.60
N ILE A 10 -7.31 -3.47 3.03
CA ILE A 10 -8.72 -3.10 2.88
C ILE A 10 -9.37 -2.87 4.25
N CYS A 11 -9.17 -3.77 5.22
CA CYS A 11 -9.70 -3.60 6.57
C CYS A 11 -9.11 -2.35 7.26
N MET A 12 -7.83 -2.03 7.01
CA MET A 12 -7.19 -0.83 7.55
C MET A 12 -7.82 0.46 6.98
N PHE A 13 -8.16 0.52 5.69
CA PHE A 13 -8.87 1.68 5.13
C PHE A 13 -10.23 1.85 5.78
N LEU A 14 -11.05 0.79 5.75
CA LEU A 14 -12.44 0.86 6.19
C LEU A 14 -12.53 1.20 7.69
N SER A 15 -11.63 0.67 8.52
CA SER A 15 -11.54 1.02 9.94
C SER A 15 -10.94 2.41 10.16
N GLY A 16 -9.94 2.81 9.38
CA GLY A 16 -9.36 4.14 9.40
C GLY A 16 -10.37 5.23 9.03
N TRP A 17 -11.27 4.98 8.07
CA TRP A 17 -12.37 5.89 7.72
C TRP A 17 -13.38 6.05 8.87
N ALA A 18 -13.65 4.97 9.64
CA ALA A 18 -14.47 5.07 10.84
C ALA A 18 -13.83 5.99 11.90
N ILE A 19 -12.51 5.86 12.10
CA ILE A 19 -11.74 6.70 13.04
C ILE A 19 -11.70 8.16 12.53
N TYR A 20 -11.42 8.36 11.25
CA TYR A 20 -11.38 9.69 10.62
C TYR A 20 -12.71 10.43 10.77
N ASN A 21 -13.86 9.75 10.57
CA ASN A 21 -15.19 10.34 10.69
C ASN A 21 -15.50 10.89 12.08
N ALA A 22 -14.85 10.37 13.14
CA ALA A 22 -15.03 10.87 14.50
C ALA A 22 -14.34 12.22 14.74
N SER A 23 -13.30 12.53 13.96
CA SER A 23 -12.58 13.83 14.05
C SER A 23 -11.95 14.16 12.69
N PRO A 24 -12.73 14.58 11.70
CA PRO A 24 -12.22 14.84 10.35
C PRO A 24 -11.25 16.01 10.35
N SER A 25 -10.12 15.86 9.63
CA SER A 25 -9.15 16.94 9.40
C SER A 25 -9.49 17.81 8.19
N LEU A 26 -10.38 17.34 7.32
CA LEU A 26 -10.83 18.01 6.09
C LEU A 26 -12.36 18.12 6.13
N PRO A 27 -12.98 19.02 5.35
CA PRO A 27 -14.41 19.30 5.41
C PRO A 27 -15.27 18.23 4.70
N PHE A 28 -14.96 16.95 4.93
CA PHE A 28 -15.76 15.84 4.44
C PHE A 28 -15.70 14.64 5.39
N THR A 29 -16.63 13.70 5.25
CA THR A 29 -16.64 12.41 5.94
C THR A 29 -16.89 11.28 4.94
N PHE A 30 -16.39 10.08 5.24
CA PHE A 30 -16.66 8.90 4.45
C PHE A 30 -18.07 8.35 4.72
N PRO A 31 -18.76 7.75 3.71
CA PRO A 31 -20.06 7.13 3.91
C PRO A 31 -19.99 6.04 4.98
N ARG A 32 -20.93 6.05 5.93
CA ARG A 32 -20.96 5.09 7.04
C ARG A 32 -21.00 3.63 6.57
N GLY A 33 -21.67 3.35 5.46
CA GLY A 33 -21.75 2.01 4.87
C GLY A 33 -20.42 1.47 4.33
N LEU A 34 -19.41 2.34 4.17
CA LEU A 34 -18.05 1.97 3.77
C LEU A 34 -17.07 1.95 4.94
N THR A 35 -17.55 2.07 6.18
CA THR A 35 -16.68 2.06 7.37
C THR A 35 -16.78 0.73 8.12
N LEU A 36 -15.63 0.20 8.55
CA LEU A 36 -15.56 -1.01 9.37
C LEU A 36 -15.60 -0.63 10.85
N GLY A 37 -16.51 -1.27 11.61
CA GLY A 37 -16.72 -1.02 13.03
C GLY A 37 -17.92 -0.11 13.31
N GLY A 38 -18.38 0.72 12.39
CA GLY A 38 -19.59 1.54 12.49
C GLY A 38 -19.51 2.73 13.47
N TRP A 39 -18.64 2.69 14.49
CA TRP A 39 -18.40 3.72 15.50
C TRP A 39 -16.94 3.74 15.95
N LEU A 40 -16.52 4.82 16.62
CA LEU A 40 -15.10 5.10 16.89
C LEU A 40 -14.37 3.96 17.60
N ALA A 41 -14.92 3.46 18.73
CA ALA A 41 -14.21 2.45 19.52
C ALA A 41 -14.07 1.12 18.77
N ALA A 42 -15.10 0.68 18.05
CA ALA A 42 -15.00 -0.52 17.21
C ALA A 42 -14.08 -0.31 16.02
N GLY A 43 -14.11 0.87 15.40
CA GLY A 43 -13.14 1.25 14.35
C GLY A 43 -11.70 1.17 14.85
N ILE A 44 -11.40 1.71 16.04
CA ILE A 44 -10.07 1.61 16.66
C ILE A 44 -9.70 0.16 16.96
N ALA A 45 -10.62 -0.64 17.50
CA ALA A 45 -10.37 -2.05 17.81
C ALA A 45 -10.00 -2.84 16.54
N TRP A 46 -10.75 -2.67 15.45
CA TRP A 46 -10.44 -3.27 14.15
C TRP A 46 -9.09 -2.80 13.62
N HIS A 47 -8.84 -1.50 13.63
CA HIS A 47 -7.62 -0.90 13.10
C HIS A 47 -6.37 -1.43 13.80
N ILE A 48 -6.36 -1.44 15.13
CA ILE A 48 -5.23 -1.94 15.93
C ILE A 48 -5.06 -3.46 15.78
N SER A 49 -6.16 -4.23 15.72
CA SER A 49 -6.06 -5.69 15.53
C SER A 49 -5.47 -6.06 14.17
N VAL A 50 -5.96 -5.43 13.10
CA VAL A 50 -5.49 -5.70 11.75
C VAL A 50 -4.08 -5.13 11.50
N MET A 51 -3.71 -4.04 12.20
CA MET A 51 -2.35 -3.49 12.16
C MET A 51 -1.30 -4.55 12.47
N TRP A 52 -1.54 -5.43 13.47
CA TRP A 52 -0.59 -6.50 13.82
C TRP A 52 -0.46 -7.54 12.72
N VAL A 53 -1.56 -7.87 12.02
CA VAL A 53 -1.53 -8.78 10.86
C VAL A 53 -0.71 -8.15 9.73
N LEU A 54 -0.97 -6.87 9.41
CA LEU A 54 -0.24 -6.15 8.37
C LEU A 54 1.24 -5.99 8.72
N PHE A 55 1.57 -5.74 9.98
CA PHE A 55 2.94 -5.64 10.46
C PHE A 55 3.69 -6.97 10.32
N ALA A 56 3.07 -8.08 10.74
CA ALA A 56 3.67 -9.42 10.61
C ALA A 56 3.88 -9.82 9.14
N ASP A 57 2.88 -9.57 8.28
CA ASP A 57 2.96 -9.83 6.83
C ASP A 57 4.06 -8.97 6.17
N GLY A 58 4.16 -7.70 6.56
CA GLY A 58 5.19 -6.78 6.10
C GLY A 58 6.60 -7.20 6.52
N LEU A 59 6.79 -7.64 7.77
CA LEU A 59 8.08 -8.18 8.24
C LEU A 59 8.47 -9.45 7.48
N ALA A 60 7.51 -10.36 7.25
CA ALA A 60 7.74 -11.57 6.47
C ALA A 60 8.14 -11.22 5.02
N TYR A 61 7.47 -10.23 4.41
CA TYR A 61 7.81 -9.74 3.06
C TYR A 61 9.22 -9.14 3.01
N ILE A 62 9.59 -8.30 3.98
CA ILE A 62 10.93 -7.70 4.05
C ILE A 62 12.00 -8.78 4.25
N ALA A 63 11.79 -9.72 5.19
CA ALA A 63 12.72 -10.81 5.45
C ALA A 63 12.92 -11.68 4.19
N TYR A 64 11.84 -12.05 3.52
CA TYR A 64 11.90 -12.78 2.26
C TYR A 64 12.61 -11.98 1.16
N GLY A 65 12.28 -10.70 1.01
CA GLY A 65 12.85 -9.82 -0.01
C GLY A 65 14.37 -9.62 0.14
N ILE A 66 14.86 -9.59 1.40
CA ILE A 66 16.29 -9.54 1.70
C ILE A 66 16.94 -10.89 1.41
N ALA A 67 16.37 -12.00 1.93
CA ALA A 67 16.92 -13.35 1.77
C ALA A 67 17.00 -13.80 0.30
N SER A 68 15.97 -13.48 -0.50
CA SER A 68 15.90 -13.80 -1.93
C SER A 68 16.62 -12.80 -2.84
N LYS A 69 17.19 -11.72 -2.27
CA LYS A 69 17.78 -10.57 -3.01
C LYS A 69 16.79 -9.90 -3.97
N HIS A 70 15.48 -10.10 -3.77
CA HIS A 70 14.41 -9.57 -4.61
C HIS A 70 14.50 -8.04 -4.75
N PHE A 71 14.71 -7.31 -3.64
CA PHE A 71 14.81 -5.85 -3.66
C PHE A 71 15.96 -5.35 -4.55
N TRP A 72 17.09 -6.04 -4.54
CA TRP A 72 18.28 -5.65 -5.31
C TRP A 72 18.16 -6.00 -6.80
N ARG A 73 17.50 -7.13 -7.10
CA ARG A 73 17.35 -7.62 -8.45
C ARG A 73 16.19 -6.96 -9.19
N ASP A 74 15.03 -6.86 -8.53
CA ASP A 74 13.77 -6.58 -9.20
C ASP A 74 13.24 -5.16 -8.94
N LEU A 75 13.59 -4.54 -7.79
CA LEU A 75 13.13 -3.20 -7.40
C LEU A 75 14.22 -2.10 -7.49
N ARG A 76 15.39 -2.42 -8.05
CA ARG A 76 16.45 -1.41 -8.21
C ARG A 76 15.93 -0.23 -9.04
N PRO A 77 16.02 1.02 -8.52
CA PRO A 77 15.54 2.19 -9.22
C PRO A 77 16.20 2.33 -10.60
N THR A 78 15.40 2.62 -11.60
CA THR A 78 15.87 2.97 -12.94
C THR A 78 15.90 4.48 -13.07
N GLY A 79 16.76 5.00 -13.98
CA GLY A 79 16.90 6.44 -14.18
C GLY A 79 15.60 7.11 -14.66
N PRO A 80 15.41 8.41 -14.41
CA PRO A 80 14.17 9.13 -14.71
C PRO A 80 13.79 9.08 -16.20
N ARG A 81 14.78 9.02 -17.08
CA ARG A 81 14.53 8.89 -18.53
C ARG A 81 13.86 7.57 -18.91
N ALA A 82 14.20 6.47 -18.24
CA ALA A 82 13.57 5.18 -18.45
C ALA A 82 12.10 5.20 -17.97
N VAL A 83 11.85 5.81 -16.80
CA VAL A 83 10.49 5.98 -16.26
C VAL A 83 9.62 6.81 -17.20
N LEU A 84 10.13 7.95 -17.71
CA LEU A 84 9.38 8.81 -18.63
C LEU A 84 9.08 8.10 -19.97
N ARG A 85 10.03 7.33 -20.50
CA ARG A 85 9.81 6.53 -21.72
C ARG A 85 8.74 5.48 -21.48
N ASP A 86 8.87 4.67 -20.43
CA ASP A 86 7.91 3.61 -20.14
C ASP A 86 6.52 4.18 -19.80
N LEU A 87 6.43 5.35 -19.17
CA LEU A 87 5.17 6.06 -18.93
C LEU A 87 4.54 6.53 -20.25
N SER A 88 5.34 7.11 -21.18
CA SER A 88 4.87 7.49 -22.50
C SER A 88 4.34 6.29 -23.29
N ASP A 89 5.06 5.15 -23.22
CA ASP A 89 4.66 3.92 -23.90
C ASP A 89 3.41 3.30 -23.26
N ALA A 90 3.25 3.42 -21.92
CA ALA A 90 2.04 3.03 -21.21
C ALA A 90 0.81 3.82 -21.67
N LEU A 91 0.93 5.15 -21.74
CA LEU A 91 -0.15 6.05 -22.18
C LEU A 91 -0.54 5.82 -23.64
N ARG A 92 0.37 5.29 -24.47
CA ARG A 92 0.13 4.94 -25.88
C ARG A 92 -0.30 3.49 -26.08
N PHE A 93 -0.53 2.72 -25.01
CA PHE A 93 -0.83 1.28 -25.06
C PHE A 93 0.21 0.44 -25.81
N ARG A 94 1.49 0.87 -25.78
CA ARG A 94 2.62 0.24 -26.48
C ARG A 94 3.58 -0.49 -25.53
N LEU A 95 3.27 -0.57 -24.23
CA LEU A 95 4.10 -1.30 -23.26
C LEU A 95 4.14 -2.78 -23.62
N THR A 96 5.31 -3.26 -24.00
CA THR A 96 5.59 -4.69 -24.12
C THR A 96 5.72 -5.30 -22.73
N HIS A 97 4.71 -6.06 -22.31
CA HIS A 97 4.78 -6.86 -21.09
C HIS A 97 5.67 -8.08 -21.34
N ARG A 98 6.90 -8.04 -20.84
CA ARG A 98 7.73 -9.24 -20.70
C ARG A 98 7.45 -9.88 -19.38
N LEU A 99 6.90 -11.10 -19.37
CA LEU A 99 6.68 -11.87 -18.15
C LEU A 99 8.00 -12.03 -17.40
N GLY A 100 7.99 -11.79 -16.09
CA GLY A 100 9.17 -11.91 -15.21
C GLY A 100 10.12 -10.71 -15.16
N GLN A 101 9.85 -9.61 -15.88
CA GLN A 101 10.65 -8.37 -15.78
C GLN A 101 9.75 -7.15 -15.51
N TYR A 102 10.01 -6.47 -14.38
CA TYR A 102 9.32 -5.22 -14.10
C TYR A 102 9.85 -4.09 -14.99
N ASN A 103 8.95 -3.34 -15.61
CA ASN A 103 9.28 -2.11 -16.30
C ASN A 103 9.62 -0.99 -15.30
N ALA A 104 10.18 0.13 -15.78
CA ALA A 104 10.63 1.20 -14.89
C ALA A 104 9.48 1.84 -14.10
N VAL A 105 8.28 1.95 -14.67
CA VAL A 105 7.09 2.47 -14.01
C VAL A 105 6.62 1.52 -12.90
N GLN A 106 6.59 0.21 -13.16
CA GLN A 106 6.23 -0.79 -12.14
C GLN A 106 7.22 -0.78 -10.95
N ARG A 107 8.53 -0.72 -11.23
CA ARG A 107 9.56 -0.61 -10.17
C ARG A 107 9.37 0.63 -9.32
N LEU A 108 9.10 1.77 -9.95
CA LEU A 108 8.82 3.03 -9.24
C LEU A 108 7.57 2.91 -8.37
N LEU A 109 6.46 2.41 -8.91
CA LEU A 109 5.19 2.28 -8.19
C LEU A 109 5.30 1.30 -7.01
N TYR A 110 5.95 0.15 -7.18
CA TYR A 110 6.16 -0.80 -6.08
C TYR A 110 7.07 -0.24 -4.99
N THR A 111 8.15 0.45 -5.38
CA THR A 111 9.02 1.12 -4.41
C THR A 111 8.25 2.22 -3.67
N ALA A 112 7.48 3.02 -4.38
CA ALA A 112 6.68 4.10 -3.79
C ALA A 112 5.65 3.57 -2.79
N VAL A 113 4.90 2.49 -3.13
CA VAL A 113 3.90 1.94 -2.21
C VAL A 113 4.54 1.32 -0.97
N ILE A 114 5.71 0.68 -1.09
CA ILE A 114 6.44 0.15 0.07
C ILE A 114 6.86 1.30 1.00
N LEU A 115 7.38 2.40 0.44
CA LEU A 115 7.74 3.60 1.22
C LEU A 115 6.50 4.24 1.87
N CYS A 116 5.38 4.33 1.16
CA CYS A 116 4.11 4.81 1.73
C CYS A 116 3.64 3.92 2.89
N LEU A 117 3.72 2.59 2.75
CA LEU A 117 3.37 1.66 3.81
C LEU A 117 4.28 1.82 5.04
N CYS A 118 5.60 1.91 4.84
CA CYS A 118 6.54 2.16 5.93
C CYS A 118 6.22 3.48 6.66
N LEU A 119 5.98 4.55 5.92
CA LEU A 119 5.64 5.86 6.50
C LEU A 119 4.27 5.85 7.19
N THR A 120 3.31 5.10 6.66
CA THR A 120 2.00 4.88 7.30
C THR A 120 2.15 4.18 8.64
N VAL A 121 3.00 3.14 8.74
CA VAL A 121 3.28 2.45 10.01
C VAL A 121 3.96 3.40 11.00
N LEU A 122 4.99 4.13 10.61
CA LEU A 122 5.70 5.07 11.48
C LEU A 122 4.78 6.18 12.01
N THR A 123 3.98 6.77 11.12
CA THR A 123 3.00 7.80 11.52
C THR A 123 1.90 7.22 12.40
N GLY A 124 1.41 6.02 12.08
CA GLY A 124 0.41 5.31 12.88
C GLY A 124 0.90 5.03 14.31
N LEU A 125 2.14 4.55 14.47
CA LEU A 125 2.79 4.35 15.77
C LEU A 125 2.91 5.67 16.56
N SER A 126 3.30 6.74 15.89
CA SER A 126 3.39 8.08 16.50
C SER A 126 2.03 8.60 16.99
N ILE A 127 0.95 8.34 16.25
CA ILE A 127 -0.42 8.73 16.61
C ILE A 127 -0.95 7.86 17.76
N TRP A 128 -0.66 6.55 17.71
CA TRP A 128 -1.15 5.59 18.72
C TRP A 128 -0.46 5.75 20.08
N LYS A 129 0.86 6.02 20.08
CA LYS A 129 1.69 6.10 21.28
C LYS A 129 2.52 7.39 21.34
N PRO A 130 1.88 8.58 21.30
CA PRO A 130 2.58 9.85 21.13
C PRO A 130 3.50 10.21 22.31
N VAL A 131 3.22 9.71 23.50
CA VAL A 131 4.06 9.95 24.69
C VAL A 131 5.24 8.98 24.73
N GLN A 132 4.97 7.67 24.56
CA GLN A 132 6.01 6.62 24.57
C GLN A 132 6.98 6.76 23.39
N LEU A 133 6.47 7.18 22.24
CA LEU A 133 7.25 7.43 21.02
C LEU A 133 7.40 8.94 20.74
N GLY A 134 7.56 9.74 21.80
CA GLY A 134 7.64 11.20 21.69
C GLY A 134 8.80 11.70 20.80
N TRP A 135 9.88 10.94 20.71
CA TRP A 135 10.96 11.22 19.77
C TRP A 135 10.51 11.08 18.31
N LEU A 136 9.75 10.04 17.99
CA LEU A 136 9.20 9.81 16.64
C LEU A 136 8.15 10.87 16.30
N THR A 137 7.28 11.20 17.26
CA THR A 137 6.26 12.24 17.09
C THR A 137 6.90 13.60 16.80
N ARG A 138 8.00 13.95 17.49
CA ARG A 138 8.77 15.18 17.21
C ARG A 138 9.44 15.14 15.85
N LEU A 139 10.04 14.01 15.47
CA LEU A 139 10.68 13.81 14.17
C LEU A 139 9.69 14.02 13.02
N LEU A 140 8.44 13.57 13.20
CA LEU A 140 7.35 13.72 12.23
C LEU A 140 6.66 15.10 12.30
N GLY A 141 7.20 16.07 13.05
CA GLY A 141 6.68 17.43 13.15
C GLY A 141 5.49 17.61 14.11
N GLY A 142 5.30 16.66 15.04
CA GLY A 142 4.24 16.68 16.04
C GLY A 142 3.01 15.85 15.64
N TYR A 143 2.09 15.71 16.61
CA TYR A 143 0.91 14.85 16.48
C TYR A 143 0.02 15.20 15.28
N LEU A 144 -0.27 16.49 15.08
CA LEU A 144 -1.16 16.92 14.00
C LEU A 144 -0.57 16.68 12.62
N LEU A 145 0.74 16.94 12.45
CA LEU A 145 1.41 16.69 11.18
C LEU A 145 1.53 15.20 10.90
N ALA A 146 1.89 14.38 11.90
CA ALA A 146 1.92 12.92 11.78
C ALA A 146 0.56 12.35 11.34
N ARG A 147 -0.55 12.88 11.89
CA ARG A 147 -1.92 12.51 11.50
C ARG A 147 -2.24 12.87 10.06
N ASN A 148 -1.86 14.07 9.60
CA ASN A 148 -2.08 14.49 8.23
C ASN A 148 -1.21 13.70 7.23
N ILE A 149 0.03 13.38 7.59
CA ILE A 149 0.89 12.51 6.78
C ILE A 149 0.29 11.11 6.70
N HIS A 150 -0.21 10.55 7.81
CA HIS A 150 -0.87 9.24 7.82
C HIS A 150 -2.07 9.20 6.86
N LEU A 151 -2.92 10.21 6.90
CA LEU A 151 -4.05 10.35 5.98
C LEU A 151 -3.58 10.47 4.52
N ALA A 152 -2.56 11.29 4.24
CA ALA A 152 -2.03 11.46 2.89
C ALA A 152 -1.43 10.15 2.35
N MET A 153 -0.67 9.40 3.17
CA MET A 153 -0.12 8.11 2.77
C MET A 153 -1.23 7.08 2.53
N MET A 154 -2.28 7.06 3.36
CA MET A 154 -3.46 6.24 3.12
C MET A 154 -4.10 6.56 1.76
N CYS A 155 -4.28 7.84 1.42
CA CYS A 155 -4.79 8.26 0.11
C CYS A 155 -3.90 7.77 -1.04
N CYS A 156 -2.57 7.85 -0.91
CA CYS A 156 -1.62 7.34 -1.90
C CYS A 156 -1.76 5.82 -2.09
N ILE A 157 -1.91 5.06 -0.99
CA ILE A 157 -2.09 3.61 -1.04
C ILE A 157 -3.44 3.24 -1.70
N VAL A 158 -4.52 3.97 -1.38
CA VAL A 158 -5.84 3.78 -2.03
C VAL A 158 -5.76 4.06 -3.53
N ALA A 159 -5.08 5.15 -3.93
CA ALA A 159 -4.88 5.48 -5.34
C ALA A 159 -4.06 4.38 -6.06
N PHE A 160 -2.99 3.90 -5.44
CA PHE A 160 -2.22 2.76 -5.96
C PHE A 160 -3.11 1.51 -6.11
N LEU A 161 -3.92 1.18 -5.11
CA LEU A 161 -4.83 0.04 -5.15
C LEU A 161 -5.86 0.17 -6.29
N ALA A 162 -6.42 1.35 -6.50
CA ALA A 162 -7.35 1.61 -7.59
C ALA A 162 -6.70 1.37 -8.97
N VAL A 163 -5.48 1.89 -9.18
CA VAL A 163 -4.71 1.65 -10.40
C VAL A 163 -4.37 0.17 -10.55
N HIS A 164 -3.93 -0.49 -9.47
CA HIS A 164 -3.60 -1.91 -9.47
C HIS A 164 -4.80 -2.77 -9.87
N LEU A 165 -5.97 -2.54 -9.28
CA LEU A 165 -7.20 -3.27 -9.61
C LEU A 165 -7.67 -3.00 -11.05
N ALA A 166 -7.54 -1.76 -11.53
CA ALA A 166 -7.84 -1.43 -12.92
C ALA A 166 -6.95 -2.20 -13.89
N LEU A 167 -5.64 -2.28 -13.61
CA LEU A 167 -4.70 -3.04 -14.44
C LEU A 167 -4.99 -4.55 -14.40
N VAL A 168 -5.34 -5.10 -13.24
CA VAL A 168 -5.76 -6.51 -13.10
C VAL A 168 -7.03 -6.78 -13.90
N ALA A 169 -8.00 -5.85 -13.91
CA ALA A 169 -9.23 -5.99 -14.69
C ALA A 169 -8.97 -5.95 -16.22
N ILE A 170 -7.99 -5.13 -16.66
CA ILE A 170 -7.60 -5.05 -18.08
C ILE A 170 -6.81 -6.31 -18.52
N TYR A 171 -5.99 -6.87 -17.61
CA TYR A 171 -5.13 -8.04 -17.87
C TYR A 171 -5.47 -9.23 -16.95
N PRO A 172 -6.65 -9.85 -17.08
CA PRO A 172 -7.15 -10.86 -16.12
C PRO A 172 -6.30 -12.15 -16.07
N ARG A 173 -5.49 -12.41 -17.08
CA ARG A 173 -4.56 -13.57 -17.09
C ARG A 173 -3.56 -13.53 -15.94
N THR A 174 -3.18 -12.34 -15.47
CA THR A 174 -2.28 -12.17 -14.31
C THR A 174 -2.94 -12.66 -13.01
N LEU A 175 -4.25 -12.51 -12.87
CA LEU A 175 -5.01 -12.99 -11.70
C LEU A 175 -4.99 -14.52 -11.63
N VAL A 176 -5.18 -15.18 -12.77
CA VAL A 176 -5.17 -16.67 -12.84
C VAL A 176 -3.83 -17.20 -12.35
N SER A 177 -2.71 -16.66 -12.84
CA SER A 177 -1.37 -17.09 -12.41
C SER A 177 -1.11 -16.83 -10.91
N MET A 178 -1.68 -15.78 -10.33
CA MET A 178 -1.56 -15.48 -8.89
C MET A 178 -2.37 -16.42 -7.99
N VAL A 179 -3.45 -17.00 -8.52
CA VAL A 179 -4.31 -17.95 -7.78
C VAL A 179 -3.83 -19.38 -7.95
N THR A 180 -3.44 -19.77 -9.17
CA THR A 180 -3.06 -21.15 -9.49
C THR A 180 -1.59 -21.46 -9.27
N GLY A 181 -0.72 -20.42 -9.17
CA GLY A 181 0.72 -20.57 -9.07
C GLY A 181 1.40 -21.09 -10.36
N THR A 182 0.64 -21.32 -11.43
CA THR A 182 1.17 -21.75 -12.72
C THR A 182 1.63 -20.55 -13.52
N GLY A 183 2.91 -20.50 -13.89
CA GLY A 183 3.41 -19.55 -14.89
C GLY A 183 2.70 -19.78 -16.22
N THR A 184 2.31 -18.71 -16.91
CA THR A 184 1.57 -18.77 -18.19
C THR A 184 2.44 -19.23 -19.38
N GLU A 185 3.48 -20.02 -19.16
CA GLU A 185 4.30 -20.59 -20.25
C GLU A 185 3.65 -21.79 -20.94
N ASP A 186 2.62 -22.40 -20.35
CA ASP A 186 1.99 -23.63 -20.85
C ASP A 186 0.52 -23.47 -21.27
N ALA A 187 0.10 -22.31 -21.74
CA ALA A 187 -1.23 -22.15 -22.36
C ALA A 187 -1.09 -22.13 -23.89
N PRO A 188 -1.72 -23.10 -24.62
CA PRO A 188 -1.70 -23.17 -26.07
C PRO A 188 -2.31 -21.96 -26.76
#